data_6dd20c45dc96f024e9624cc2f283b7b5
#
_entry.id   6dd20c45dc96f024e9624cc2f283b7b5
#
_cell.length_a   1.000
_cell.length_b   1.000
_cell.length_c   1.000
_cell.angle_alpha   90.00
_cell.angle_beta   90.00
_cell.angle_gamma   90.00
#
_symmetry.space_group_name_H-M   'P 1'
#
loop_
_entity.id
_entity.type
_entity.pdbx_description
1 polymer ?
#
loop_
_entity_poly.entity_id
_entity_poly.type
_entity_poly.pdbx_seq_one_letter_code
_entity_poly.pdbx_strand_id
1 'polypeptide(L)'
;MTDRLIESGLKVFATCPPSFTASPLTYRRAVVDVARWSEAAGCEGILVYTDNGLVDPWLVAQQILSHTNRLCPLVAVQPVYMHPYAVAKMVATLGFLHGRRVYLNMVAGGFKNDLEALNDSTPHDERYARLVEYTTLIMELLGSTRPVTLDGRYYRVTQVKLTPPLDPALKPGVFVSGSSDAGLAAARQLGALAVRYPKPVAEYEAAPPIDAAALGIRIGIIAREEASEAWAVAHARFPEDRQGQLTHQLAMKVTDSEWHRQLSHLGETAAGEDQPYWMTPFENYKTFCPYLVGSYERVADEIARYVGVGYRTIILDVPASLEELEHIGVVCERAAARVTP
;
A
#
# COMPACT_ATOMS: atom_id res chain seq x y z
N MET A 1 19.09 5.87 17.68
CA MET A 1 18.45 5.78 16.36
C MET A 1 17.50 6.97 16.28
N THR A 2 17.71 7.84 15.33
CA THR A 2 16.87 9.02 15.12
C THR A 2 15.56 8.55 14.47
N ASP A 3 14.42 8.89 15.06
CA ASP A 3 13.06 8.59 14.53
C ASP A 3 12.74 9.50 13.31
N ARG A 4 13.68 9.57 12.35
CA ARG A 4 13.62 10.48 11.18
C ARG A 4 12.31 10.40 10.39
N LEU A 5 11.75 9.19 10.23
CA LEU A 5 10.47 9.03 9.55
C LEU A 5 9.33 9.65 10.37
N ILE A 6 9.35 9.51 11.70
CA ILE A 6 8.35 10.14 12.59
C ILE A 6 8.51 11.66 12.58
N GLU A 7 9.75 12.16 12.67
CA GLU A 7 10.05 13.59 12.68
C GLU A 7 9.70 14.30 11.37
N SER A 8 9.71 13.58 10.24
CA SER A 8 9.31 14.12 8.94
C SER A 8 7.85 14.57 8.86
N GLY A 9 6.98 14.09 9.76
CA GLY A 9 5.53 14.32 9.69
C GLY A 9 4.82 13.63 8.52
N LEU A 10 5.55 12.85 7.71
CA LEU A 10 4.99 12.00 6.68
C LEU A 10 4.52 10.69 7.28
N LYS A 11 3.40 10.16 6.78
CA LYS A 11 2.97 8.80 7.14
C LYS A 11 3.64 7.80 6.23
N VAL A 12 4.57 7.02 6.77
CA VAL A 12 5.32 6.03 6.00
C VAL A 12 4.91 4.63 6.42
N PHE A 13 4.53 3.83 5.43
CA PHE A 13 4.25 2.41 5.56
C PHE A 13 5.29 1.63 4.76
N ALA A 14 5.81 0.54 5.31
CA ALA A 14 6.59 -0.43 4.55
C ALA A 14 5.66 -1.43 3.83
N THR A 15 6.20 -2.37 3.07
CA THR A 15 5.47 -3.50 2.49
C THR A 15 6.05 -4.82 3.01
N CYS A 16 5.19 -5.75 3.38
CA CYS A 16 5.54 -7.09 3.81
C CYS A 16 6.05 -7.92 2.62
N PRO A 17 7.06 -8.80 2.79
CA PRO A 17 7.50 -9.71 1.75
C PRO A 17 6.36 -10.61 1.25
N PRO A 18 6.33 -10.96 -0.06
CA PRO A 18 5.37 -11.93 -0.60
C PRO A 18 5.77 -13.37 -0.26
N SER A 19 4.79 -14.28 -0.30
CA SER A 19 5.00 -15.68 0.09
C SER A 19 5.32 -16.64 -1.05
N PHE A 20 5.15 -16.25 -2.32
CA PHE A 20 5.11 -17.19 -3.45
C PHE A 20 6.43 -17.86 -3.83
N THR A 21 7.60 -17.36 -3.40
CA THR A 21 8.91 -17.96 -3.75
C THR A 21 9.68 -18.49 -2.56
N ALA A 22 9.20 -18.33 -1.35
CA ALA A 22 9.93 -18.63 -0.13
C ALA A 22 9.46 -19.93 0.54
N SER A 23 10.40 -20.68 1.15
CA SER A 23 10.02 -21.75 2.05
C SER A 23 9.27 -21.18 3.28
N PRO A 24 8.38 -21.96 3.94
CA PRO A 24 7.63 -21.46 5.09
C PRO A 24 8.51 -20.86 6.20
N LEU A 25 9.66 -21.45 6.48
CA LEU A 25 10.57 -20.95 7.50
C LEU A 25 11.25 -19.65 7.07
N THR A 26 11.72 -19.58 5.82
CA THR A 26 12.34 -18.38 5.24
C THR A 26 11.34 -17.23 5.19
N TYR A 27 10.11 -17.49 4.75
CA TYR A 27 9.03 -16.51 4.70
C TYR A 27 8.74 -15.93 6.08
N ARG A 28 8.52 -16.79 7.09
CA ARG A 28 8.23 -16.34 8.46
C ARG A 28 9.33 -15.46 9.04
N ARG A 29 10.61 -15.80 8.79
CA ARG A 29 11.74 -14.97 9.21
C ARG A 29 11.71 -13.62 8.51
N ALA A 30 11.57 -13.61 7.19
CA ALA A 30 11.53 -12.38 6.41
C ALA A 30 10.40 -11.44 6.87
N VAL A 31 9.20 -11.96 7.15
CA VAL A 31 8.07 -11.17 7.70
C VAL A 31 8.46 -10.51 9.03
N VAL A 32 9.05 -11.27 9.95
CA VAL A 32 9.44 -10.75 11.27
C VAL A 32 10.58 -9.73 11.17
N ASP A 33 11.58 -10.01 10.33
CA ASP A 33 12.73 -9.13 10.15
C ASP A 33 12.29 -7.79 9.54
N VAL A 34 11.53 -7.82 8.44
CA VAL A 34 11.02 -6.61 7.79
C VAL A 34 10.09 -5.83 8.73
N ALA A 35 9.23 -6.49 9.50
CA ALA A 35 8.39 -5.82 10.47
C ALA A 35 9.21 -5.10 11.56
N ARG A 36 10.24 -5.75 12.09
CA ARG A 36 11.14 -5.15 13.08
C ARG A 36 11.96 -4.00 12.53
N TRP A 37 12.48 -4.12 11.30
CA TRP A 37 13.17 -3.02 10.62
C TRP A 37 12.25 -1.82 10.43
N SER A 38 11.02 -2.07 9.96
CA SER A 38 10.02 -1.03 9.74
C SER A 38 9.67 -0.30 11.04
N GLU A 39 9.48 -1.04 12.15
CA GLU A 39 9.24 -0.46 13.47
C GLU A 39 10.45 0.35 13.97
N ALA A 40 11.65 -0.20 13.82
CA ALA A 40 12.89 0.44 14.27
C ALA A 40 13.18 1.73 13.48
N ALA A 41 12.84 1.77 12.18
CA ALA A 41 12.97 2.95 11.34
C ALA A 41 11.88 4.01 11.60
N GLY A 42 10.82 3.70 12.34
CA GLY A 42 9.73 4.64 12.64
C GLY A 42 8.59 4.64 11.64
N CYS A 43 8.41 3.57 10.86
CA CYS A 43 7.22 3.42 10.03
C CYS A 43 5.96 3.40 10.88
N GLU A 44 4.88 4.05 10.41
CA GLU A 44 3.53 3.98 10.99
C GLU A 44 2.97 2.56 10.92
N GLY A 45 3.24 1.87 9.80
CA GLY A 45 2.72 0.53 9.59
C GLY A 45 3.41 -0.22 8.46
N ILE A 46 2.82 -1.38 8.12
CA ILE A 46 3.31 -2.27 7.09
C ILE A 46 2.15 -2.85 6.28
N LEU A 47 2.18 -2.67 4.96
CA LEU A 47 1.20 -3.23 4.04
C LEU A 47 1.38 -4.74 3.93
N VAL A 48 0.30 -5.47 4.19
CA VAL A 48 0.18 -6.90 3.89
C VAL A 48 -0.84 -7.03 2.76
N TYR A 49 -0.35 -7.18 1.53
CA TYR A 49 -1.22 -7.31 0.38
C TYR A 49 -1.65 -8.77 0.15
N THR A 50 -2.68 -8.98 -0.67
CA THR A 50 -3.28 -10.28 -0.91
C THR A 50 -3.68 -10.46 -2.37
N ASP A 51 -3.60 -11.69 -2.83
CA ASP A 51 -4.21 -12.25 -4.04
C ASP A 51 -4.44 -13.75 -3.84
N ASN A 52 -4.94 -14.47 -4.86
CA ASN A 52 -5.20 -15.91 -4.75
C ASN A 52 -3.93 -16.76 -4.60
N GLY A 53 -2.75 -16.23 -4.92
CA GLY A 53 -1.46 -16.93 -4.85
C GLY A 53 -0.70 -16.71 -3.54
N LEU A 54 -1.17 -15.83 -2.67
CA LEU A 54 -0.50 -15.46 -1.42
C LEU A 54 -1.16 -16.09 -0.18
N VAL A 55 -0.41 -16.21 0.89
CA VAL A 55 -0.95 -16.61 2.19
C VAL A 55 -1.92 -15.56 2.73
N ASP A 56 -2.82 -15.98 3.61
CA ASP A 56 -3.84 -15.12 4.22
C ASP A 56 -3.22 -13.91 4.94
N PRO A 57 -3.61 -12.66 4.59
CA PRO A 57 -3.00 -11.45 5.13
C PRO A 57 -3.32 -11.22 6.62
N TRP A 58 -4.41 -11.75 7.14
CA TRP A 58 -4.78 -11.60 8.56
C TRP A 58 -3.88 -12.43 9.46
N LEU A 59 -3.50 -13.64 9.02
CA LEU A 59 -2.54 -14.48 9.74
C LEU A 59 -1.14 -13.87 9.72
N VAL A 60 -0.75 -13.23 8.61
CA VAL A 60 0.50 -12.47 8.54
C VAL A 60 0.45 -11.24 9.44
N ALA A 61 -0.65 -10.50 9.46
CA ALA A 61 -0.85 -9.37 10.37
C ALA A 61 -0.73 -9.80 11.84
N GLN A 62 -1.28 -10.95 12.20
CA GLN A 62 -1.10 -11.53 13.54
C GLN A 62 0.37 -11.80 13.87
N GLN A 63 1.17 -12.32 12.92
CA GLN A 63 2.61 -12.51 13.12
C GLN A 63 3.33 -11.17 13.35
N ILE A 64 3.03 -10.14 12.56
CA ILE A 64 3.58 -8.80 12.70
C ILE A 64 3.26 -8.24 14.09
N LEU A 65 2.00 -8.29 14.51
CA LEU A 65 1.54 -7.81 15.82
C LEU A 65 2.22 -8.54 16.99
N SER A 66 2.51 -9.83 16.85
CA SER A 66 3.16 -10.64 17.89
C SER A 66 4.66 -10.37 18.03
N HIS A 67 5.31 -9.75 17.04
CA HIS A 67 6.77 -9.56 17.02
C HIS A 67 7.22 -8.10 17.01
N THR A 68 6.26 -7.17 17.08
CA THR A 68 6.47 -5.72 17.15
C THR A 68 5.64 -5.11 18.27
N ASN A 69 5.92 -3.86 18.66
CA ASN A 69 5.25 -3.18 19.79
C ASN A 69 4.38 -2.00 19.34
N ARG A 70 4.73 -1.32 18.23
CA ARG A 70 4.08 -0.10 17.74
C ARG A 70 3.56 -0.22 16.31
N LEU A 71 4.24 -1.01 15.47
CA LEU A 71 3.96 -1.12 14.03
C LEU A 71 2.53 -1.62 13.79
N CYS A 72 1.77 -0.91 12.97
CA CYS A 72 0.39 -1.22 12.64
C CYS A 72 0.29 -1.96 11.29
N PRO A 73 -0.34 -3.14 11.21
CA PRO A 73 -0.62 -3.76 9.92
C PRO A 73 -1.60 -2.92 9.10
N LEU A 74 -1.32 -2.76 7.80
CA LEU A 74 -2.24 -2.27 6.77
C LEU A 74 -2.67 -3.48 5.95
N VAL A 75 -3.81 -4.08 6.30
CA VAL A 75 -4.27 -5.35 5.73
C VAL A 75 -5.04 -5.09 4.46
N ALA A 76 -4.62 -5.72 3.35
CA ALA A 76 -5.39 -5.70 2.11
C ALA A 76 -6.64 -6.58 2.26
N VAL A 77 -7.78 -6.02 1.83
CA VAL A 77 -9.10 -6.66 1.97
C VAL A 77 -9.84 -6.58 0.64
N GLN A 78 -10.29 -7.73 0.15
CA GLN A 78 -11.15 -7.82 -1.03
C GLN A 78 -12.53 -8.35 -0.65
N PRO A 79 -13.63 -7.74 -1.12
CA PRO A 79 -14.99 -8.17 -0.80
C PRO A 79 -15.33 -9.61 -1.20
N VAL A 80 -14.61 -10.16 -2.19
CA VAL A 80 -14.83 -11.52 -2.68
C VAL A 80 -14.35 -12.60 -1.72
N TYR A 81 -13.39 -12.29 -0.83
CA TYR A 81 -12.77 -13.30 0.04
C TYR A 81 -13.56 -13.60 1.32
N MET A 82 -14.25 -12.63 1.87
CA MET A 82 -14.98 -12.85 3.13
C MET A 82 -16.12 -11.84 3.33
N HIS A 83 -17.08 -12.23 4.17
CA HIS A 83 -18.17 -11.37 4.58
C HIS A 83 -17.67 -10.16 5.40
N PRO A 84 -18.24 -8.94 5.25
CA PRO A 84 -17.79 -7.73 5.98
C PRO A 84 -17.82 -7.90 7.51
N TYR A 85 -18.75 -8.69 8.03
CA TYR A 85 -18.74 -9.04 9.45
C TYR A 85 -17.47 -9.76 9.90
N ALA A 86 -16.93 -10.66 9.06
CA ALA A 86 -15.71 -11.39 9.39
C ALA A 86 -14.51 -10.42 9.48
N VAL A 87 -14.41 -9.46 8.57
CA VAL A 87 -13.38 -8.40 8.64
C VAL A 87 -13.51 -7.56 9.89
N ALA A 88 -14.72 -7.07 10.19
CA ALA A 88 -14.96 -6.29 11.41
C ALA A 88 -14.61 -7.13 12.68
N LYS A 89 -14.93 -8.41 12.68
CA LYS A 89 -14.60 -9.33 13.78
C LYS A 89 -13.08 -9.49 13.94
N MET A 90 -12.32 -9.64 12.84
CA MET A 90 -10.87 -9.75 12.87
C MET A 90 -10.22 -8.47 13.40
N VAL A 91 -10.65 -7.30 12.92
CA VAL A 91 -10.16 -6.01 13.42
C VAL A 91 -10.41 -5.87 14.92
N ALA A 92 -11.63 -6.12 15.38
CA ALA A 92 -11.97 -6.04 16.80
C ALA A 92 -11.18 -7.04 17.65
N THR A 93 -10.97 -8.26 17.13
CA THR A 93 -10.19 -9.29 17.82
C THR A 93 -8.71 -8.90 17.93
N LEU A 94 -8.09 -8.46 16.85
CA LEU A 94 -6.69 -8.02 16.87
C LEU A 94 -6.50 -6.78 17.77
N GLY A 95 -7.43 -5.84 17.72
CA GLY A 95 -7.45 -4.69 18.62
C GLY A 95 -7.54 -5.11 20.09
N PHE A 96 -8.41 -6.07 20.42
CA PHE A 96 -8.56 -6.60 21.76
C PHE A 96 -7.30 -7.34 22.26
N LEU A 97 -6.69 -8.18 21.39
CA LEU A 97 -5.54 -9.00 21.78
C LEU A 97 -4.24 -8.19 21.92
N HIS A 98 -4.07 -7.17 21.09
CA HIS A 98 -2.79 -6.46 20.98
C HIS A 98 -2.86 -4.99 21.39
N GLY A 99 -4.03 -4.41 21.62
CA GLY A 99 -4.19 -3.00 21.95
C GLY A 99 -3.67 -2.06 20.83
N ARG A 100 -3.66 -2.53 19.58
CA ARG A 100 -3.11 -1.79 18.44
C ARG A 100 -4.11 -1.67 17.30
N ARG A 101 -3.98 -0.55 16.57
CA ARG A 101 -4.77 -0.28 15.37
C ARG A 101 -4.36 -1.22 14.23
N VAL A 102 -5.35 -1.65 13.46
CA VAL A 102 -5.16 -2.27 12.15
C VAL A 102 -5.72 -1.32 11.10
N TYR A 103 -4.96 -1.01 10.06
CA TYR A 103 -5.43 -0.27 8.91
C TYR A 103 -6.04 -1.22 7.88
N LEU A 104 -6.99 -0.74 7.09
CA LEU A 104 -7.63 -1.50 6.03
C LEU A 104 -7.26 -0.92 4.67
N ASN A 105 -6.62 -1.71 3.81
CA ASN A 105 -6.39 -1.39 2.42
C ASN A 105 -7.46 -2.07 1.56
N MET A 106 -8.48 -1.32 1.18
CA MET A 106 -9.63 -1.82 0.45
C MET A 106 -9.29 -1.95 -1.03
N VAL A 107 -9.45 -3.17 -1.58
CA VAL A 107 -9.13 -3.53 -2.96
C VAL A 107 -10.38 -4.10 -3.63
N ALA A 108 -10.81 -3.50 -4.74
CA ALA A 108 -12.02 -3.95 -5.44
C ALA A 108 -11.83 -5.25 -6.23
N GLY A 109 -10.59 -5.73 -6.36
CA GLY A 109 -10.16 -6.85 -7.18
C GLY A 109 -9.35 -6.35 -8.38
N GLY A 110 -8.04 -6.66 -8.41
CA GLY A 110 -7.10 -6.15 -9.41
C GLY A 110 -6.84 -7.14 -10.57
N PHE A 111 -6.98 -8.43 -10.32
CA PHE A 111 -6.66 -9.47 -11.29
C PHE A 111 -7.94 -10.20 -11.70
N LYS A 112 -8.25 -10.15 -13.01
CA LYS A 112 -9.46 -10.76 -13.57
C LYS A 112 -9.48 -12.28 -13.34
N ASN A 113 -8.34 -12.94 -13.56
CA ASN A 113 -8.22 -14.39 -13.37
C ASN A 113 -8.53 -14.81 -11.92
N ASP A 114 -8.14 -13.99 -10.92
CA ASP A 114 -8.42 -14.27 -9.51
C ASP A 114 -9.93 -14.21 -9.21
N LEU A 115 -10.60 -13.22 -9.80
CA LEU A 115 -12.05 -13.05 -9.65
C LEU A 115 -12.81 -14.18 -10.36
N GLU A 116 -12.42 -14.52 -11.59
CA GLU A 116 -13.00 -15.62 -12.37
C GLU A 116 -12.84 -16.97 -11.66
N ALA A 117 -11.66 -17.22 -11.04
CA ALA A 117 -11.42 -18.44 -10.28
C ALA A 117 -12.38 -18.58 -9.05
N LEU A 118 -12.90 -17.46 -8.55
CA LEU A 118 -13.87 -17.41 -7.46
C LEU A 118 -15.32 -17.20 -7.95
N ASN A 119 -15.58 -17.36 -9.26
CA ASN A 119 -16.88 -17.11 -9.90
C ASN A 119 -17.40 -15.67 -9.68
N ASP A 120 -16.53 -14.69 -9.51
CA ASP A 120 -16.92 -13.29 -9.41
C ASP A 120 -16.82 -12.61 -10.79
N SER A 121 -17.94 -12.47 -11.45
CA SER A 121 -18.09 -11.80 -12.74
C SER A 121 -18.52 -10.33 -12.65
N THR A 122 -18.48 -9.76 -11.45
CA THR A 122 -18.93 -8.37 -11.20
C THR A 122 -18.13 -7.38 -12.06
N PRO A 123 -18.78 -6.50 -12.85
CA PRO A 123 -18.11 -5.49 -13.66
C PRO A 123 -17.25 -4.54 -12.83
N HIS A 124 -16.20 -3.98 -13.44
CA HIS A 124 -15.19 -3.14 -12.77
C HIS A 124 -15.80 -2.06 -11.85
N ASP A 125 -16.67 -1.19 -12.37
CA ASP A 125 -17.22 -0.08 -11.59
C ASP A 125 -18.21 -0.58 -10.51
N GLU A 126 -18.90 -1.67 -10.78
CA GLU A 126 -19.80 -2.30 -9.82
C GLU A 126 -19.05 -2.94 -8.64
N ARG A 127 -17.81 -3.41 -8.87
CA ARG A 127 -16.91 -3.86 -7.79
C ARG A 127 -16.60 -2.71 -6.80
N TYR A 128 -16.43 -1.48 -7.29
CA TYR A 128 -16.25 -0.32 -6.42
C TYR A 128 -17.52 0.08 -5.67
N ALA A 129 -18.69 -0.01 -6.30
CA ALA A 129 -19.95 0.19 -5.59
C ALA A 129 -20.15 -0.83 -4.46
N ARG A 130 -19.83 -2.12 -4.74
CA ARG A 130 -19.81 -3.18 -3.71
C ARG A 130 -18.79 -2.88 -2.61
N LEU A 131 -17.59 -2.42 -2.96
CA LEU A 131 -16.53 -2.06 -2.00
C LEU A 131 -16.98 -0.96 -1.04
N VAL A 132 -17.70 0.04 -1.54
CA VAL A 132 -18.24 1.13 -0.71
C VAL A 132 -19.23 0.59 0.30
N GLU A 133 -20.23 -0.19 -0.12
CA GLU A 133 -21.21 -0.80 0.79
C GLU A 133 -20.54 -1.73 1.82
N TYR A 134 -19.60 -2.55 1.34
CA TYR A 134 -18.79 -3.44 2.17
C TYR A 134 -18.04 -2.71 3.27
N THR A 135 -17.31 -1.66 2.89
CA THR A 135 -16.50 -0.87 3.83
C THR A 135 -17.37 -0.09 4.81
N THR A 136 -18.47 0.48 4.33
CA THR A 136 -19.43 1.18 5.17
C THR A 136 -19.98 0.26 6.26
N LEU A 137 -20.38 -0.96 5.91
CA LEU A 137 -20.87 -1.94 6.91
C LEU A 137 -19.78 -2.34 7.91
N ILE A 138 -18.53 -2.54 7.46
CA ILE A 138 -17.40 -2.82 8.37
C ILE A 138 -17.25 -1.67 9.38
N MET A 139 -17.20 -0.44 8.89
CA MET A 139 -16.94 0.73 9.74
C MET A 139 -18.12 1.01 10.69
N GLU A 140 -19.35 0.73 10.27
CA GLU A 140 -20.54 0.83 11.12
C GLU A 140 -20.51 -0.22 12.23
N LEU A 141 -20.21 -1.49 11.91
CA LEU A 141 -20.05 -2.56 12.90
C LEU A 141 -18.97 -2.25 13.95
N LEU A 142 -17.84 -1.69 13.51
CA LEU A 142 -16.71 -1.33 14.38
C LEU A 142 -17.00 -0.09 15.26
N GLY A 143 -17.81 0.83 14.76
CA GLY A 143 -18.15 2.08 15.47
C GLY A 143 -19.40 2.00 16.35
N SER A 144 -20.25 0.96 16.19
CA SER A 144 -21.53 0.89 16.87
C SER A 144 -21.48 0.11 18.18
N THR A 145 -22.07 0.69 19.22
CA THR A 145 -22.35 -0.02 20.48
C THR A 145 -23.71 -0.72 20.47
N ARG A 146 -24.54 -0.43 19.46
CA ARG A 146 -25.88 -1.01 19.26
C ARG A 146 -25.84 -2.06 18.15
N PRO A 147 -26.81 -2.99 18.12
CA PRO A 147 -26.94 -3.90 16.98
C PRO A 147 -27.17 -3.16 15.67
N VAL A 148 -26.46 -3.57 14.61
CA VAL A 148 -26.52 -3.00 13.26
C VAL A 148 -27.48 -3.84 12.41
N THR A 149 -28.33 -3.17 11.66
CA THR A 149 -29.18 -3.75 10.62
C THR A 149 -28.96 -2.98 9.32
N LEU A 150 -28.57 -3.70 8.27
CA LEU A 150 -28.41 -3.16 6.90
C LEU A 150 -29.19 -4.03 5.93
N ASP A 151 -30.01 -3.43 5.08
CA ASP A 151 -30.64 -4.05 3.92
C ASP A 151 -30.10 -3.39 2.66
N GLY A 152 -28.85 -3.74 2.31
CA GLY A 152 -28.13 -3.16 1.19
C GLY A 152 -28.32 -3.94 -0.12
N ARG A 153 -27.70 -3.45 -1.19
CA ARG A 153 -27.70 -4.10 -2.51
C ARG A 153 -26.86 -5.37 -2.51
N TYR A 154 -25.72 -5.35 -1.83
CA TYR A 154 -24.73 -6.44 -1.84
C TYR A 154 -24.72 -7.21 -0.53
N TYR A 155 -25.02 -6.57 0.59
CA TYR A 155 -24.95 -7.18 1.93
C TYR A 155 -26.20 -6.90 2.75
N ARG A 156 -26.64 -7.94 3.47
CA ARG A 156 -27.76 -7.85 4.41
C ARG A 156 -27.35 -8.42 5.76
N VAL A 157 -27.62 -7.66 6.81
CA VAL A 157 -27.42 -8.10 8.20
C VAL A 157 -28.57 -7.61 9.06
N THR A 158 -28.96 -8.40 10.08
CA THR A 158 -30.07 -8.06 10.96
C THR A 158 -29.60 -8.18 12.40
N GLN A 159 -29.67 -7.06 13.14
CA GLN A 159 -29.36 -6.98 14.58
C GLN A 159 -27.98 -7.55 14.96
N VAL A 160 -26.96 -7.36 14.12
CA VAL A 160 -25.61 -7.85 14.34
C VAL A 160 -24.83 -6.92 15.26
N LYS A 161 -24.16 -7.50 16.25
CA LYS A 161 -23.29 -6.78 17.18
C LYS A 161 -21.94 -7.47 17.28
N LEU A 162 -20.86 -6.68 17.34
CA LEU A 162 -19.51 -7.19 17.60
C LEU A 162 -19.29 -7.41 19.10
N THR A 163 -18.66 -8.53 19.44
CA THR A 163 -18.18 -8.83 20.78
C THR A 163 -16.80 -9.49 20.68
N PRO A 164 -15.74 -8.95 21.32
CA PRO A 164 -15.73 -7.67 22.04
C PRO A 164 -15.97 -6.47 21.11
N PRO A 165 -16.46 -5.33 21.61
CA PRO A 165 -16.47 -4.10 20.84
C PRO A 165 -15.05 -3.61 20.62
N LEU A 166 -14.82 -2.87 19.54
CA LEU A 166 -13.53 -2.21 19.29
C LEU A 166 -13.41 -0.97 20.19
N ASP A 167 -12.23 -0.78 20.78
CA ASP A 167 -11.90 0.51 21.42
C ASP A 167 -11.94 1.62 20.35
N PRO A 168 -12.69 2.72 20.55
CA PRO A 168 -12.77 3.82 19.59
C PRO A 168 -11.40 4.42 19.20
N ALA A 169 -10.41 4.39 20.11
CA ALA A 169 -9.03 4.83 19.83
C ALA A 169 -8.32 3.97 18.78
N LEU A 170 -8.78 2.72 18.58
CA LEU A 170 -8.20 1.77 17.62
C LEU A 170 -8.99 1.72 16.30
N LYS A 171 -9.92 2.64 16.06
CA LYS A 171 -10.68 2.70 14.81
C LYS A 171 -9.75 2.69 13.60
N PRO A 172 -9.97 1.79 12.61
CA PRO A 172 -9.13 1.69 11.42
C PRO A 172 -9.05 3.00 10.63
N GLY A 173 -7.85 3.31 10.13
CA GLY A 173 -7.74 4.15 8.96
C GLY A 173 -8.03 3.32 7.71
N VAL A 174 -8.80 3.87 6.78
CA VAL A 174 -9.21 3.19 5.55
C VAL A 174 -8.43 3.76 4.37
N PHE A 175 -7.83 2.88 3.59
CA PHE A 175 -7.16 3.15 2.33
C PHE A 175 -7.96 2.49 1.20
N VAL A 176 -8.00 3.11 0.04
CA VAL A 176 -8.54 2.52 -1.18
C VAL A 176 -7.45 2.48 -2.21
N SER A 177 -7.08 1.29 -2.64
CA SER A 177 -6.11 1.09 -3.74
C SER A 177 -6.85 1.05 -5.07
N GLY A 178 -6.59 2.06 -5.91
CA GLY A 178 -7.17 2.14 -7.25
C GLY A 178 -6.94 3.52 -7.85
N SER A 179 -6.44 3.56 -9.10
CA SER A 179 -6.17 4.80 -9.83
C SER A 179 -7.28 5.17 -10.82
N SER A 180 -8.31 4.32 -10.98
CA SER A 180 -9.46 4.57 -11.84
C SER A 180 -10.41 5.62 -11.23
N ASP A 181 -11.21 6.27 -12.07
CA ASP A 181 -12.21 7.24 -11.61
C ASP A 181 -13.19 6.62 -10.60
N ALA A 182 -13.60 5.37 -10.83
CA ALA A 182 -14.45 4.62 -9.90
C ALA A 182 -13.75 4.39 -8.53
N GLY A 183 -12.44 4.07 -8.55
CA GLY A 183 -11.64 3.91 -7.33
C GLY A 183 -11.50 5.21 -6.55
N LEU A 184 -11.23 6.30 -7.23
CA LEU A 184 -11.13 7.64 -6.63
C LEU A 184 -12.48 8.12 -6.08
N ALA A 185 -13.58 7.84 -6.79
CA ALA A 185 -14.94 8.14 -6.34
C ALA A 185 -15.27 7.34 -5.06
N ALA A 186 -14.92 6.05 -5.02
CA ALA A 186 -15.10 5.21 -3.83
C ALA A 186 -14.29 5.74 -2.63
N ALA A 187 -13.02 6.13 -2.83
CA ALA A 187 -12.21 6.72 -1.78
C ALA A 187 -12.84 8.00 -1.21
N ARG A 188 -13.34 8.89 -2.09
CA ARG A 188 -14.07 10.11 -1.67
C ARG A 188 -15.31 9.80 -0.85
N GLN A 189 -16.16 8.90 -1.37
CA GLN A 189 -17.42 8.54 -0.70
C GLN A 189 -17.19 7.94 0.70
N LEU A 190 -16.09 7.21 0.87
CA LEU A 190 -15.70 6.61 2.15
C LEU A 190 -14.94 7.56 3.07
N GLY A 191 -14.52 8.74 2.61
CA GLY A 191 -13.57 9.58 3.34
C GLY A 191 -12.23 8.88 3.57
N ALA A 192 -11.85 7.96 2.67
CA ALA A 192 -10.66 7.13 2.76
C ALA A 192 -9.46 7.78 2.07
N LEU A 193 -8.26 7.30 2.42
CA LEU A 193 -7.03 7.68 1.74
C LEU A 193 -6.94 6.96 0.39
N ALA A 194 -6.84 7.73 -0.71
CA ALA A 194 -6.63 7.16 -2.03
C ALA A 194 -5.15 6.85 -2.27
N VAL A 195 -4.83 5.56 -2.45
CA VAL A 195 -3.47 5.11 -2.78
C VAL A 195 -3.30 5.05 -4.29
N ARG A 196 -2.29 5.76 -4.79
CA ARG A 196 -1.93 5.76 -6.20
C ARG A 196 -0.54 5.17 -6.42
N TYR A 197 -0.35 4.59 -7.59
CA TYR A 197 0.97 4.34 -8.13
C TYR A 197 1.41 5.61 -8.86
N PRO A 198 2.43 6.32 -8.36
CA PRO A 198 2.70 7.66 -8.85
C PRO A 198 3.25 7.63 -10.26
N LYS A 199 2.84 8.61 -11.05
CA LYS A 199 3.50 9.07 -12.26
C LYS A 199 4.66 10.02 -11.90
N PRO A 200 5.56 10.36 -12.83
CA PRO A 200 6.51 11.45 -12.59
C PRO A 200 5.81 12.70 -12.06
N VAL A 201 6.37 13.32 -11.01
CA VAL A 201 5.65 14.38 -10.28
C VAL A 201 5.30 15.59 -11.15
N ALA A 202 6.08 15.87 -12.20
CA ALA A 202 5.80 16.94 -13.17
C ALA A 202 4.39 16.82 -13.80
N GLU A 203 3.85 15.60 -13.98
CA GLU A 203 2.50 15.42 -14.48
C GLU A 203 1.43 15.92 -13.49
N TYR A 204 1.66 15.72 -12.19
CA TYR A 204 0.75 16.22 -11.16
C TYR A 204 0.88 17.73 -10.93
N GLU A 205 2.06 18.31 -11.14
CA GLU A 205 2.25 19.76 -11.10
C GLU A 205 1.52 20.46 -12.26
N ALA A 206 1.54 19.83 -13.45
CA ALA A 206 0.82 20.33 -14.62
C ALA A 206 -0.71 20.19 -14.48
N ALA A 207 -1.17 19.14 -13.79
CA ALA A 207 -2.58 18.83 -13.53
C ALA A 207 -2.76 18.34 -12.09
N PRO A 208 -2.77 19.25 -11.09
CA PRO A 208 -2.89 18.85 -9.69
C PRO A 208 -4.14 18.02 -9.44
N PRO A 209 -4.06 17.00 -8.56
CA PRO A 209 -5.24 16.23 -8.20
C PRO A 209 -6.30 17.16 -7.58
N ILE A 210 -7.48 17.21 -8.19
CA ILE A 210 -8.58 18.12 -7.78
C ILE A 210 -9.27 17.61 -6.49
N ASP A 211 -8.70 16.68 -5.78
CA ASP A 211 -9.40 15.96 -4.73
C ASP A 211 -9.06 16.40 -3.31
N ALA A 212 -10.14 16.64 -2.54
CA ALA A 212 -10.08 16.83 -1.09
C ALA A 212 -9.82 15.54 -0.30
N ALA A 213 -9.68 14.39 -0.96
CA ALA A 213 -9.34 13.13 -0.30
C ALA A 213 -7.86 13.14 0.13
N ALA A 214 -7.55 12.52 1.26
CA ALA A 214 -6.16 12.27 1.63
C ALA A 214 -5.48 11.38 0.57
N LEU A 215 -4.29 11.79 0.13
CA LEU A 215 -3.57 11.11 -0.96
C LEU A 215 -2.33 10.38 -0.45
N GLY A 216 -2.12 9.18 -0.96
CA GLY A 216 -0.93 8.38 -0.74
C GLY A 216 -0.36 7.82 -2.04
N ILE A 217 0.96 7.62 -2.05
CA ILE A 217 1.67 6.98 -3.17
C ILE A 217 2.31 5.68 -2.72
N ARG A 218 2.37 4.70 -3.65
CA ARG A 218 3.19 3.50 -3.48
C ARG A 218 4.42 3.61 -4.36
N ILE A 219 5.61 3.66 -3.74
CA ILE A 219 6.86 3.92 -4.43
C ILE A 219 8.04 3.27 -3.71
N GLY A 220 9.02 2.74 -4.46
CA GLY A 220 10.30 2.34 -3.91
C GLY A 220 11.27 3.52 -3.86
N ILE A 221 12.23 3.49 -2.97
CA ILE A 221 13.28 4.51 -2.84
C ILE A 221 14.63 3.82 -2.65
N ILE A 222 15.62 4.23 -3.44
CA ILE A 222 17.04 3.89 -3.25
C ILE A 222 17.83 5.20 -3.32
N ALA A 223 18.38 5.62 -2.19
CA ALA A 223 19.09 6.90 -2.11
C ALA A 223 20.39 6.78 -1.32
N ARG A 224 21.42 7.50 -1.75
CA ARG A 224 22.73 7.62 -1.08
C ARG A 224 23.18 9.07 -1.07
N GLU A 225 24.30 9.37 -0.44
CA GLU A 225 24.88 10.72 -0.55
C GLU A 225 25.23 11.01 -2.00
N GLU A 226 25.89 10.06 -2.68
CA GLU A 226 26.27 10.16 -4.08
C GLU A 226 25.30 9.41 -5.00
N ALA A 227 24.87 10.04 -6.09
CA ALA A 227 23.93 9.45 -7.05
C ALA A 227 24.48 8.16 -7.68
N SER A 228 25.78 8.14 -8.01
CA SER A 228 26.44 6.97 -8.60
C SER A 228 26.37 5.73 -7.68
N GLU A 229 26.50 5.90 -6.37
CA GLU A 229 26.36 4.82 -5.40
C GLU A 229 24.90 4.31 -5.35
N ALA A 230 23.93 5.23 -5.33
CA ALA A 230 22.51 4.86 -5.34
C ALA A 230 22.16 4.03 -6.59
N TRP A 231 22.65 4.44 -7.78
CA TRP A 231 22.44 3.71 -9.02
C TRP A 231 23.16 2.36 -9.05
N ALA A 232 24.37 2.26 -8.49
CA ALA A 232 25.07 0.98 -8.36
C ALA A 232 24.27 -0.02 -7.49
N VAL A 233 23.70 0.44 -6.37
CA VAL A 233 22.81 -0.37 -5.52
C VAL A 233 21.53 -0.75 -6.27
N ALA A 234 20.93 0.17 -7.01
CA ALA A 234 19.70 -0.06 -7.76
C ALA A 234 19.89 -1.14 -8.84
N HIS A 235 20.94 -1.04 -9.64
CA HIS A 235 21.26 -2.05 -10.68
C HIS A 235 21.65 -3.40 -10.09
N ALA A 236 22.35 -3.41 -8.96
CA ALA A 236 22.67 -4.67 -8.25
C ALA A 236 21.42 -5.34 -7.69
N ARG A 237 20.46 -4.57 -7.17
CA ARG A 237 19.19 -5.08 -6.62
C ARG A 237 18.22 -5.53 -7.70
N PHE A 238 18.16 -4.82 -8.80
CA PHE A 238 17.23 -5.04 -9.91
C PHE A 238 17.99 -5.10 -11.25
N PRO A 239 18.79 -6.15 -11.48
CA PRO A 239 19.46 -6.34 -12.76
C PRO A 239 18.43 -6.54 -13.87
N GLU A 240 18.83 -6.26 -15.10
CA GLU A 240 18.00 -6.53 -16.28
C GLU A 240 17.55 -8.00 -16.28
N ASP A 241 16.25 -8.20 -16.49
CA ASP A 241 15.63 -9.54 -16.51
C ASP A 241 14.68 -9.68 -17.69
N ARG A 242 15.22 -10.21 -18.79
CA ARG A 242 14.45 -10.43 -20.02
C ARG A 242 13.26 -11.38 -19.83
N GLN A 243 13.39 -12.37 -18.93
CA GLN A 243 12.30 -13.29 -18.63
C GLN A 243 11.19 -12.58 -17.82
N GLY A 244 11.57 -11.72 -16.87
CA GLY A 244 10.66 -10.88 -16.14
C GLY A 244 9.90 -9.93 -17.06
N GLN A 245 10.57 -9.31 -18.03
CA GLN A 245 9.92 -8.41 -19.02
C GLN A 245 8.89 -9.15 -19.87
N LEU A 246 9.20 -10.38 -20.33
CA LEU A 246 8.22 -11.20 -21.05
C LEU A 246 7.03 -11.58 -20.18
N THR A 247 7.25 -11.92 -18.92
CA THR A 247 6.19 -12.23 -17.96
C THR A 247 5.28 -11.01 -17.72
N HIS A 248 5.90 -9.82 -17.57
CA HIS A 248 5.18 -8.57 -17.45
C HIS A 248 4.29 -8.29 -18.67
N GLN A 249 4.82 -8.45 -19.89
CA GLN A 249 4.04 -8.26 -21.12
C GLN A 249 2.85 -9.23 -21.22
N LEU A 250 2.98 -10.46 -20.73
CA LEU A 250 1.88 -11.42 -20.69
C LEU A 250 0.84 -11.03 -19.63
N ALA A 251 1.27 -10.61 -18.46
CA ALA A 251 0.39 -10.13 -17.40
C ALA A 251 -0.43 -8.90 -17.84
N MET A 252 0.16 -8.00 -18.64
CA MET A 252 -0.54 -6.83 -19.19
C MET A 252 -1.69 -7.17 -20.13
N LYS A 253 -1.66 -8.32 -20.79
CA LYS A 253 -2.74 -8.76 -21.69
C LYS A 253 -4.00 -9.22 -20.96
N VAL A 254 -3.88 -9.60 -19.69
CA VAL A 254 -4.97 -10.18 -18.88
C VAL A 254 -5.38 -9.31 -17.69
N THR A 255 -4.71 -8.17 -17.47
CA THR A 255 -5.04 -7.27 -16.36
C THR A 255 -6.17 -6.30 -16.70
N ASP A 256 -7.13 -6.16 -15.78
CA ASP A 256 -8.13 -5.08 -15.79
C ASP A 256 -7.61 -3.84 -15.03
N SER A 257 -6.42 -3.93 -14.46
CA SER A 257 -5.85 -2.87 -13.62
C SER A 257 -5.40 -1.67 -14.46
N GLU A 258 -6.08 -0.55 -14.30
CA GLU A 258 -5.75 0.69 -15.00
C GLU A 258 -4.36 1.22 -14.64
N TRP A 259 -3.95 1.10 -13.38
CA TRP A 259 -2.63 1.53 -12.95
C TRP A 259 -1.49 0.72 -13.59
N HIS A 260 -1.66 -0.60 -13.76
CA HIS A 260 -0.70 -1.44 -14.49
C HIS A 260 -0.51 -0.95 -15.92
N ARG A 261 -1.61 -0.65 -16.62
CA ARG A 261 -1.55 -0.13 -17.98
C ARG A 261 -0.90 1.26 -18.05
N GLN A 262 -1.27 2.15 -17.12
CA GLN A 262 -0.68 3.50 -17.05
C GLN A 262 0.83 3.46 -16.81
N LEU A 263 1.30 2.64 -15.85
CA LEU A 263 2.74 2.51 -15.58
C LEU A 263 3.50 1.86 -16.73
N SER A 264 2.92 0.87 -17.41
CA SER A 264 3.58 0.22 -18.56
C SER A 264 3.82 1.20 -19.71
N HIS A 265 2.90 2.14 -19.96
CA HIS A 265 3.10 3.20 -20.96
C HIS A 265 4.16 4.22 -20.55
N LEU A 266 4.31 4.48 -19.25
CA LEU A 266 5.35 5.41 -18.75
C LEU A 266 6.76 4.82 -18.88
N GLY A 267 6.94 3.51 -18.73
CA GLY A 267 8.22 2.82 -18.89
C GLY A 267 8.82 2.99 -20.28
N GLU A 268 7.99 3.11 -21.31
CA GLU A 268 8.45 3.36 -22.68
C GLU A 268 9.06 4.75 -22.89
N THR A 269 8.81 5.70 -21.98
CA THR A 269 9.21 7.12 -22.12
C THR A 269 10.23 7.59 -21.07
N ALA A 270 10.37 6.88 -19.95
CA ALA A 270 11.22 7.27 -18.83
C ALA A 270 12.58 6.56 -18.91
N ALA A 271 13.54 7.14 -19.63
CA ALA A 271 14.89 6.58 -19.71
C ALA A 271 15.96 7.60 -19.32
N GLY A 272 16.81 7.25 -18.35
CA GLY A 272 18.08 7.90 -18.07
C GLY A 272 18.37 8.11 -16.59
N GLU A 273 19.65 7.98 -16.23
CA GLU A 273 20.18 8.21 -14.86
C GLU A 273 20.02 9.66 -14.38
N ASP A 274 19.71 10.59 -15.29
CA ASP A 274 19.51 12.01 -15.00
C ASP A 274 18.16 12.30 -14.31
N GLN A 275 17.22 11.33 -14.35
CA GLN A 275 15.93 11.47 -13.69
C GLN A 275 15.78 10.45 -12.57
N PRO A 276 15.32 10.85 -11.36
CA PRO A 276 15.20 9.91 -10.24
C PRO A 276 14.11 8.85 -10.43
N TYR A 277 13.12 9.07 -11.29
CA TYR A 277 12.00 8.18 -11.53
C TYR A 277 12.41 7.01 -12.44
N TRP A 278 12.32 5.78 -11.89
CA TRP A 278 12.86 4.58 -12.51
C TRP A 278 11.85 3.44 -12.55
N MET A 279 11.62 2.88 -13.74
CA MET A 279 10.59 1.87 -14.00
C MET A 279 11.12 0.44 -14.18
N THR A 280 12.42 0.25 -14.39
CA THR A 280 13.00 -1.07 -14.68
C THR A 280 12.60 -2.17 -13.68
N PRO A 281 12.52 -1.94 -12.34
CA PRO A 281 12.05 -2.97 -11.42
C PRO A 281 10.61 -3.43 -11.69
N PHE A 282 9.74 -2.51 -12.09
CA PHE A 282 8.37 -2.79 -12.48
C PHE A 282 8.31 -3.54 -13.82
N GLU A 283 9.07 -3.08 -14.82
CA GLU A 283 9.15 -3.69 -16.15
C GLU A 283 9.72 -5.12 -16.09
N ASN A 284 10.68 -5.37 -15.19
CA ASN A 284 11.24 -6.69 -14.93
C ASN A 284 10.33 -7.59 -14.06
N TYR A 285 9.10 -7.12 -13.72
CA TYR A 285 8.12 -7.83 -12.89
C TYR A 285 8.66 -8.25 -11.51
N LYS A 286 9.59 -7.45 -10.96
CA LYS A 286 10.19 -7.66 -9.62
C LYS A 286 9.43 -6.93 -8.52
N THR A 287 8.73 -5.88 -8.89
CA THR A 287 7.92 -5.04 -8.00
C THR A 287 6.67 -4.55 -8.71
N PHE A 288 5.74 -4.01 -7.95
CA PHE A 288 4.48 -3.46 -8.47
C PHE A 288 4.45 -1.92 -8.42
N CYS A 289 5.58 -1.27 -8.20
CA CYS A 289 5.63 0.19 -8.12
C CYS A 289 6.89 0.76 -8.78
N PRO A 290 6.87 2.03 -9.19
CA PRO A 290 8.08 2.74 -9.63
C PRO A 290 9.04 2.94 -8.46
N TYR A 291 10.28 3.29 -8.80
CA TYR A 291 11.31 3.67 -7.84
C TYR A 291 11.77 5.11 -8.05
N LEU A 292 12.20 5.76 -6.98
CA LEU A 292 13.04 6.95 -7.02
C LEU A 292 14.47 6.55 -6.65
N VAL A 293 15.42 6.86 -7.55
CA VAL A 293 16.82 6.51 -7.39
C VAL A 293 17.68 7.75 -7.57
N GLY A 294 18.65 7.98 -6.67
CA GLY A 294 19.57 9.13 -6.80
C GLY A 294 20.22 9.57 -5.51
N SER A 295 20.82 10.75 -5.51
CA SER A 295 21.34 11.34 -4.28
C SER A 295 20.20 11.67 -3.30
N TYR A 296 20.52 11.77 -2.01
CA TYR A 296 19.54 12.18 -1.00
C TYR A 296 18.86 13.50 -1.37
N GLU A 297 19.64 14.49 -1.83
CA GLU A 297 19.10 15.79 -2.22
C GLU A 297 18.11 15.67 -3.37
N ARG A 298 18.48 14.94 -4.44
CA ARG A 298 17.63 14.79 -5.62
C ARG A 298 16.33 14.05 -5.32
N VAL A 299 16.42 12.96 -4.55
CA VAL A 299 15.22 12.18 -4.18
C VAL A 299 14.36 12.94 -3.17
N ALA A 300 14.97 13.68 -2.24
CA ALA A 300 14.23 14.53 -1.31
C ALA A 300 13.48 15.67 -2.03
N ASP A 301 14.07 16.29 -3.07
CA ASP A 301 13.39 17.27 -3.90
C ASP A 301 12.16 16.67 -4.57
N GLU A 302 12.29 15.46 -5.13
CA GLU A 302 11.18 14.79 -5.78
C GLU A 302 10.04 14.43 -4.81
N ILE A 303 10.38 13.92 -3.61
CA ILE A 303 9.38 13.66 -2.55
C ILE A 303 8.74 14.97 -2.08
N ALA A 304 9.50 16.04 -1.90
CA ALA A 304 8.96 17.35 -1.50
C ALA A 304 7.94 17.88 -2.53
N ARG A 305 8.18 17.68 -3.82
CA ARG A 305 7.25 18.04 -4.90
C ARG A 305 5.95 17.20 -4.81
N TYR A 306 6.04 15.87 -4.57
CA TYR A 306 4.84 15.05 -4.32
C TYR A 306 4.06 15.55 -3.09
N VAL A 307 4.76 15.94 -2.03
CA VAL A 307 4.12 16.52 -0.83
C VAL A 307 3.46 17.86 -1.17
N GLY A 308 4.10 18.69 -2.00
CA GLY A 308 3.56 19.97 -2.47
C GLY A 308 2.24 19.84 -3.23
N VAL A 309 2.05 18.75 -3.99
CA VAL A 309 0.79 18.45 -4.69
C VAL A 309 -0.19 17.61 -3.86
N GLY A 310 0.07 17.41 -2.55
CA GLY A 310 -0.89 16.84 -1.59
C GLY A 310 -0.65 15.40 -1.14
N TYR A 311 0.39 14.73 -1.60
CA TYR A 311 0.71 13.35 -1.16
C TYR A 311 1.48 13.36 0.15
N ARG A 312 0.85 12.97 1.26
CA ARG A 312 1.46 12.94 2.61
C ARG A 312 1.62 11.53 3.19
N THR A 313 1.17 10.53 2.46
CA THR A 313 1.34 9.12 2.86
C THR A 313 2.15 8.39 1.79
N ILE A 314 3.18 7.69 2.23
CA ILE A 314 4.07 6.90 1.37
C ILE A 314 3.98 5.44 1.79
N ILE A 315 3.66 4.57 0.84
CA ILE A 315 3.79 3.12 1.01
C ILE A 315 5.05 2.71 0.25
N LEU A 316 6.08 2.37 0.98
CA LEU A 316 7.35 1.89 0.43
C LEU A 316 7.18 0.49 -0.14
N ASP A 317 8.00 0.13 -1.12
CA ASP A 317 8.16 -1.26 -1.51
C ASP A 317 8.81 -2.08 -0.37
N VAL A 318 8.96 -3.40 -0.55
CA VAL A 318 9.58 -4.27 0.44
C VAL A 318 11.01 -3.79 0.74
N PRO A 319 11.33 -3.36 1.96
CA PRO A 319 12.67 -2.89 2.28
C PRO A 319 13.67 -4.07 2.26
N ALA A 320 14.84 -3.84 1.71
CA ALA A 320 15.88 -4.85 1.62
C ALA A 320 16.60 -5.09 2.95
N SER A 321 16.68 -4.04 3.79
CA SER A 321 17.33 -4.07 5.11
C SER A 321 16.88 -2.89 5.98
N LEU A 322 17.30 -2.89 7.25
CA LEU A 322 17.15 -1.73 8.13
C LEU A 322 17.93 -0.53 7.59
N GLU A 323 19.15 -0.74 7.09
CA GLU A 323 20.00 0.31 6.52
C GLU A 323 19.30 1.03 5.35
N GLU A 324 18.61 0.31 4.46
CA GLU A 324 17.85 0.93 3.39
C GLU A 324 16.72 1.83 3.94
N LEU A 325 16.06 1.43 5.01
CA LEU A 325 15.06 2.28 5.67
C LEU A 325 15.67 3.51 6.34
N GLU A 326 16.90 3.41 6.87
CA GLU A 326 17.63 4.55 7.42
C GLU A 326 17.98 5.57 6.32
N HIS A 327 18.41 5.12 5.14
CA HIS A 327 18.61 5.98 3.96
C HIS A 327 17.31 6.67 3.53
N ILE A 328 16.20 5.95 3.53
CA ILE A 328 14.88 6.52 3.23
C ILE A 328 14.48 7.56 4.28
N GLY A 329 14.80 7.32 5.56
CA GLY A 329 14.60 8.27 6.64
C GLY A 329 15.29 9.62 6.38
N VAL A 330 16.54 9.59 5.90
CA VAL A 330 17.28 10.82 5.51
C VAL A 330 16.54 11.59 4.41
N VAL A 331 16.06 10.88 3.40
CA VAL A 331 15.29 11.50 2.30
C VAL A 331 14.00 12.16 2.82
N CYS A 332 13.23 11.45 3.64
CA CYS A 332 11.97 11.96 4.18
C CYS A 332 12.18 13.19 5.09
N GLU A 333 13.20 13.18 5.93
CA GLU A 333 13.58 14.31 6.78
C GLU A 333 13.94 15.53 5.93
N ARG A 334 14.83 15.36 4.92
CA ARG A 334 15.21 16.44 4.01
C ARG A 334 14.02 16.95 3.18
N ALA A 335 13.14 16.07 2.73
CA ALA A 335 11.93 16.46 1.99
C ALA A 335 10.96 17.28 2.86
N ALA A 336 10.75 16.88 4.10
CA ALA A 336 9.89 17.59 5.04
C ALA A 336 10.39 19.00 5.33
N ALA A 337 11.71 19.17 5.51
CA ALA A 337 12.33 20.47 5.71
C ALA A 337 12.12 21.46 4.55
N ARG A 338 11.89 20.96 3.32
CA ARG A 338 11.62 21.79 2.13
C ARG A 338 10.16 22.25 2.00
N VAL A 339 9.25 21.56 2.67
CA VAL A 339 7.80 21.80 2.55
C VAL A 339 7.25 22.60 3.72
N THR A 340 7.99 22.67 4.83
CA THR A 340 7.59 23.49 5.98
C THR A 340 7.75 24.98 5.61
N PRO A 341 6.69 25.80 5.74
CA PRO A 341 6.71 27.22 5.41
C PRO A 341 7.64 28.04 6.30
#